data_785a04cc2b410dc1c1dbd5605af26154
#
_entry.id   785a04cc2b410dc1c1dbd5605af26154
#
_cell.length_a   1.000
_cell.length_b   1.000
_cell.length_c   1.000
_cell.angle_alpha   90.00
_cell.angle_beta   90.00
_cell.angle_gamma   90.00
#
_symmetry.space_group_name_H-M   'P 1'
#
loop_
_entity.id
_entity.type
_entity.pdbx_description
1 polymer ?
#
loop_
_entity_poly.entity_id
_entity_poly.type
_entity_poly.pdbx_seq_one_letter_code
_entity_poly.pdbx_strand_id
1 'polypeptide(L)'
;MKKITGLVMILVALFTLAACGGGGDKSSDSSSAKTEDQLAAIKKAGVLKVATSADYAPFEFHTMVDGKDKIVGADIDLVNEIAKQLGVKAEVSDMSFNTVLASLKEGKSDIAISAISATKERQEQFNFTDNYYNPPQVVIINKKNENKFTSLETLKDKNVGAQKGSIQEDVVKTQIKDAKLVSIEKVPNMVIEVNSGSLDAMVVEKTIAESYVQQNPELMIANIDLKANEDEAFAIALPKDGSDKLQAEINKIIKKLNDEGKIDEYVQQNHELAEKSAEE
;
A
#
# COMPACT_ATOMS: atom_id res chain seq x y z
N MET A 1 -40.95 29.29 -48.46
CA MET A 1 -42.40 29.67 -48.52
C MET A 1 -43.13 28.90 -47.42
N LYS A 2 -43.97 29.63 -46.72
CA LYS A 2 -44.96 29.28 -45.70
C LYS A 2 -44.41 29.04 -44.25
N LYS A 3 -44.60 30.14 -43.52
CA LYS A 3 -44.76 30.29 -42.07
C LYS A 3 -46.02 29.55 -41.60
N ILE A 4 -46.05 28.99 -40.41
CA ILE A 4 -47.26 29.01 -39.58
C ILE A 4 -46.81 29.13 -38.10
N THR A 5 -47.35 30.18 -37.50
CA THR A 5 -47.33 30.66 -36.16
C THR A 5 -48.49 30.01 -35.36
N GLY A 6 -48.36 29.84 -34.07
CA GLY A 6 -49.47 29.49 -33.17
C GLY A 6 -48.94 29.16 -31.79
N LEU A 7 -48.90 30.04 -30.92
CA LEU A 7 -49.78 30.69 -29.94
C LEU A 7 -49.89 29.92 -28.59
N VAL A 8 -49.23 30.46 -27.63
CA VAL A 8 -49.46 30.71 -26.20
C VAL A 8 -50.70 30.08 -25.55
N MET A 9 -50.53 29.43 -24.41
CA MET A 9 -51.45 29.56 -23.27
C MET A 9 -50.71 29.44 -21.93
N ILE A 10 -50.64 30.55 -21.24
CA ILE A 10 -50.25 30.76 -19.85
C ILE A 10 -51.43 30.34 -18.97
N LEU A 11 -51.20 29.48 -17.99
CA LEU A 11 -52.15 29.29 -16.90
C LEU A 11 -51.43 29.58 -15.58
N VAL A 12 -51.72 30.77 -15.05
CA VAL A 12 -51.39 31.23 -13.70
C VAL A 12 -52.48 30.67 -12.77
N ALA A 13 -52.10 29.91 -11.77
CA ALA A 13 -52.95 29.58 -10.64
C ALA A 13 -52.27 30.07 -9.36
N LEU A 14 -52.73 31.21 -8.85
CA LEU A 14 -52.50 31.69 -7.48
C LEU A 14 -53.22 30.74 -6.50
N PHE A 15 -52.50 30.30 -5.46
CA PHE A 15 -53.16 29.85 -4.24
C PHE A 15 -52.53 30.57 -3.03
N THR A 16 -53.43 31.11 -2.28
CA THR A 16 -53.30 32.06 -1.16
C THR A 16 -52.66 31.47 0.09
N LEU A 17 -51.94 32.34 0.83
CA LEU A 17 -51.47 32.16 2.19
C LEU A 17 -52.64 31.87 3.15
N ALA A 18 -52.46 30.89 4.01
CA ALA A 18 -53.08 30.85 5.33
C ALA A 18 -52.02 30.67 6.39
N ALA A 19 -51.74 31.73 7.13
CA ALA A 19 -50.93 31.69 8.33
C ALA A 19 -51.80 31.16 9.47
N CYS A 20 -51.27 30.20 10.21
CA CYS A 20 -51.67 29.98 11.60
C CYS A 20 -50.46 29.47 12.41
N GLY A 21 -50.12 30.20 13.46
CA GLY A 21 -49.00 29.97 14.32
C GLY A 21 -49.20 28.80 15.27
N GLY A 22 -48.10 28.28 15.74
CA GLY A 22 -48.01 27.27 16.78
C GLY A 22 -46.54 26.94 17.02
N GLY A 23 -46.00 27.45 18.13
CA GLY A 23 -44.62 27.19 18.56
C GLY A 23 -44.39 25.71 18.79
N GLY A 24 -43.27 25.24 18.33
CA GLY A 24 -42.74 23.93 18.60
C GLY A 24 -41.27 23.94 18.23
N ASP A 25 -40.42 23.92 19.24
CA ASP A 25 -38.98 23.68 19.10
C ASP A 25 -38.73 22.51 18.17
N LYS A 26 -38.30 22.77 16.96
CA LYS A 26 -37.65 21.76 16.14
C LYS A 26 -36.15 21.89 16.35
N SER A 27 -35.66 21.07 17.29
CA SER A 27 -34.28 20.63 17.27
C SER A 27 -33.92 20.35 15.83
N SER A 28 -32.97 21.08 15.30
CA SER A 28 -32.28 20.79 14.06
C SER A 28 -31.50 19.47 14.27
N ASP A 29 -32.19 18.37 13.97
CA ASP A 29 -31.53 17.09 13.80
C ASP A 29 -30.65 17.24 12.55
N SER A 30 -29.39 17.63 12.79
CA SER A 30 -28.35 17.51 11.78
C SER A 30 -28.21 16.01 11.52
N SER A 31 -28.86 15.53 10.47
CA SER A 31 -28.59 14.23 9.93
C SER A 31 -27.12 14.19 9.51
N SER A 32 -26.24 13.83 10.46
CA SER A 32 -24.93 13.30 10.11
C SER A 32 -25.23 12.15 9.16
N ALA A 33 -24.85 12.28 7.89
CA ALA A 33 -24.86 11.17 6.95
C ALA A 33 -24.11 10.03 7.68
N LYS A 34 -24.82 8.97 8.06
CA LYS A 34 -24.17 7.78 8.63
C LYS A 34 -23.25 7.27 7.55
N THR A 35 -21.96 7.45 7.75
CA THR A 35 -20.93 6.80 6.93
C THR A 35 -21.28 5.31 6.92
N GLU A 36 -21.47 4.74 5.73
CA GLU A 36 -21.88 3.34 5.59
C GLU A 36 -20.81 2.46 6.27
N ASP A 37 -21.21 1.52 7.08
CA ASP A 37 -20.32 0.59 7.76
C ASP A 37 -19.62 -0.30 6.73
N GLN A 38 -18.35 -0.01 6.45
CA GLN A 38 -17.55 -0.70 5.43
C GLN A 38 -17.53 -2.22 5.64
N LEU A 39 -17.40 -2.69 6.89
CA LEU A 39 -17.42 -4.12 7.21
C LEU A 39 -18.73 -4.77 6.78
N ALA A 40 -19.86 -4.11 7.06
CA ALA A 40 -21.17 -4.61 6.66
C ALA A 40 -21.34 -4.65 5.14
N ALA A 41 -20.85 -3.63 4.44
CA ALA A 41 -20.85 -3.56 2.97
C ALA A 41 -20.02 -4.69 2.34
N ILE A 42 -18.80 -4.93 2.84
CA ILE A 42 -17.91 -6.02 2.40
C ILE A 42 -18.57 -7.39 2.62
N LYS A 43 -19.11 -7.63 3.83
CA LYS A 43 -19.79 -8.90 4.14
C LYS A 43 -21.02 -9.13 3.24
N LYS A 44 -21.78 -8.08 2.94
CA LYS A 44 -22.93 -8.15 2.03
C LYS A 44 -22.49 -8.43 0.59
N ALA A 45 -21.40 -7.81 0.13
CA ALA A 45 -20.83 -8.02 -1.21
C ALA A 45 -20.19 -9.41 -1.35
N GLY A 46 -19.73 -10.01 -0.24
CA GLY A 46 -19.01 -11.29 -0.23
C GLY A 46 -17.58 -11.21 -0.76
N VAL A 47 -17.05 -9.99 -0.93
CA VAL A 47 -15.75 -9.73 -1.53
C VAL A 47 -15.04 -8.62 -0.76
N LEU A 48 -13.75 -8.82 -0.46
CA LEU A 48 -12.79 -7.83 0.04
C LEU A 48 -11.88 -7.43 -1.12
N LYS A 49 -11.99 -6.20 -1.60
CA LYS A 49 -11.15 -5.65 -2.67
C LYS A 49 -9.85 -5.11 -2.09
N VAL A 50 -8.74 -5.57 -2.63
CA VAL A 50 -7.39 -5.30 -2.11
C VAL A 50 -6.53 -4.67 -3.19
N ALA A 51 -5.91 -3.52 -2.88
CA ALA A 51 -4.88 -2.92 -3.72
C ALA A 51 -3.48 -3.32 -3.22
N THR A 52 -2.60 -3.71 -4.13
CA THR A 52 -1.20 -4.06 -3.85
C THR A 52 -0.28 -3.66 -5.00
N SER A 53 1.04 -3.74 -4.81
CA SER A 53 2.06 -3.60 -5.86
C SER A 53 2.94 -4.84 -5.87
N ALA A 54 2.59 -5.80 -6.72
CA ALA A 54 3.15 -7.16 -6.70
C ALA A 54 4.57 -7.25 -7.32
N ASP A 55 5.52 -6.51 -6.74
CA ASP A 55 6.93 -6.45 -7.15
C ASP A 55 7.90 -6.40 -5.95
N TYR A 56 7.44 -6.89 -4.77
CA TYR A 56 8.12 -6.73 -3.49
C TYR A 56 8.27 -8.06 -2.72
N ALA A 57 8.96 -9.04 -3.34
CA ALA A 57 9.20 -10.34 -2.70
C ALA A 57 9.99 -10.18 -1.37
N PRO A 58 9.62 -10.89 -0.31
CA PRO A 58 8.65 -11.99 -0.23
C PRO A 58 7.20 -11.59 0.16
N PHE A 59 6.84 -10.28 0.17
CA PHE A 59 5.53 -9.82 0.65
C PHE A 59 4.44 -9.91 -0.41
N GLU A 60 4.69 -9.39 -1.63
CA GLU A 60 3.79 -9.51 -2.76
C GLU A 60 4.58 -9.54 -4.07
N PHE A 61 4.41 -10.60 -4.84
CA PHE A 61 5.13 -10.78 -6.09
C PHE A 61 4.42 -11.74 -7.03
N HIS A 62 4.74 -11.64 -8.32
CA HIS A 62 4.28 -12.56 -9.34
C HIS A 62 5.15 -13.81 -9.39
N THR A 63 4.53 -14.98 -9.48
CA THR A 63 5.22 -16.24 -9.74
C THR A 63 4.31 -17.23 -10.47
N MET A 64 4.93 -18.21 -11.13
CA MET A 64 4.22 -19.30 -11.78
C MET A 64 3.82 -20.37 -10.76
N VAL A 65 2.52 -20.62 -10.62
CA VAL A 65 1.97 -21.70 -9.79
C VAL A 65 1.09 -22.58 -10.67
N ASP A 66 1.45 -23.84 -10.85
CA ASP A 66 0.76 -24.76 -11.75
C ASP A 66 0.64 -24.23 -13.20
N GLY A 67 1.71 -23.59 -13.71
CA GLY A 67 1.76 -23.03 -15.05
C GLY A 67 0.89 -21.78 -15.27
N LYS A 68 0.45 -21.12 -14.20
CA LYS A 68 -0.33 -19.89 -14.24
C LYS A 68 0.36 -18.80 -13.42
N ASP A 69 0.43 -17.60 -13.97
CA ASP A 69 0.87 -16.43 -13.23
C ASP A 69 -0.08 -16.14 -12.08
N LYS A 70 0.46 -16.03 -10.88
CA LYS A 70 -0.29 -15.68 -9.66
C LYS A 70 0.46 -14.64 -8.85
N ILE A 71 -0.31 -13.80 -8.16
CA ILE A 71 0.20 -12.93 -7.11
C ILE A 71 0.23 -13.75 -5.82
N VAL A 72 1.41 -13.84 -5.21
CA VAL A 72 1.67 -14.57 -3.96
C VAL A 72 2.49 -13.69 -3.03
N GLY A 73 2.72 -14.14 -1.80
CA GLY A 73 3.54 -13.43 -0.83
C GLY A 73 2.91 -13.39 0.56
N ALA A 74 3.68 -12.96 1.55
CA ALA A 74 3.24 -12.92 2.93
C ALA A 74 2.03 -11.99 3.13
N ASP A 75 1.97 -10.86 2.42
CA ASP A 75 0.83 -9.93 2.44
C ASP A 75 -0.42 -10.57 1.80
N ILE A 76 -0.23 -11.39 0.78
CA ILE A 76 -1.32 -12.11 0.12
C ILE A 76 -1.86 -13.23 1.03
N ASP A 77 -0.97 -13.94 1.74
CA ASP A 77 -1.38 -14.95 2.73
C ASP A 77 -2.15 -14.32 3.90
N LEU A 78 -1.66 -13.16 4.39
CA LEU A 78 -2.35 -12.39 5.43
C LEU A 78 -3.75 -11.94 4.96
N VAL A 79 -3.87 -11.41 3.75
CA VAL A 79 -5.15 -10.99 3.16
C VAL A 79 -6.10 -12.17 2.98
N ASN A 80 -5.61 -13.31 2.52
CA ASN A 80 -6.43 -14.51 2.36
C ASN A 80 -6.97 -15.02 3.70
N GLU A 81 -6.16 -14.99 4.77
CA GLU A 81 -6.61 -15.36 6.11
C GLU A 81 -7.62 -14.34 6.67
N ILE A 82 -7.40 -13.03 6.46
CA ILE A 82 -8.35 -11.97 6.82
C ILE A 82 -9.70 -12.22 6.10
N ALA A 83 -9.69 -12.39 4.79
CA ALA A 83 -10.91 -12.59 4.01
C ALA A 83 -11.67 -13.85 4.46
N LYS A 84 -10.95 -14.94 4.71
CA LYS A 84 -11.50 -16.20 5.26
C LYS A 84 -12.16 -15.99 6.62
N GLN A 85 -11.53 -15.26 7.55
CA GLN A 85 -12.12 -15.01 8.87
C GLN A 85 -13.30 -14.04 8.81
N LEU A 86 -13.34 -13.12 7.84
CA LEU A 86 -14.49 -12.26 7.57
C LEU A 86 -15.63 -12.99 6.85
N GLY A 87 -15.40 -14.21 6.32
CA GLY A 87 -16.37 -15.00 5.56
C GLY A 87 -16.60 -14.48 4.14
N VAL A 88 -15.57 -13.86 3.50
CA VAL A 88 -15.62 -13.29 2.17
C VAL A 88 -14.45 -13.81 1.32
N LYS A 89 -14.42 -13.45 0.02
CA LYS A 89 -13.28 -13.72 -0.88
C LYS A 89 -12.40 -12.48 -1.00
N ALA A 90 -11.08 -12.67 -1.06
CA ALA A 90 -10.16 -11.61 -1.44
C ALA A 90 -10.15 -11.45 -2.98
N GLU A 91 -10.17 -10.22 -3.45
CA GLU A 91 -9.95 -9.83 -4.84
C GLU A 91 -8.78 -8.85 -4.89
N VAL A 92 -7.61 -9.35 -5.29
CA VAL A 92 -6.36 -8.60 -5.29
C VAL A 92 -6.14 -7.94 -6.64
N SER A 93 -5.85 -6.65 -6.63
CA SER A 93 -5.53 -5.84 -7.82
C SER A 93 -4.09 -5.33 -7.72
N ASP A 94 -3.24 -5.73 -8.68
CA ASP A 94 -1.88 -5.22 -8.83
C ASP A 94 -1.84 -3.87 -9.53
N MET A 95 -1.00 -2.98 -9.02
CA MET A 95 -0.74 -1.65 -9.60
C MET A 95 0.62 -1.12 -9.17
N SER A 96 1.07 0.03 -9.70
CA SER A 96 2.29 0.67 -9.21
C SER A 96 2.13 1.18 -7.77
N PHE A 97 3.14 1.00 -6.92
CA PHE A 97 3.10 1.34 -5.48
C PHE A 97 2.57 2.75 -5.21
N ASN A 98 3.04 3.75 -5.96
CA ASN A 98 2.60 5.14 -5.83
C ASN A 98 1.11 5.36 -6.14
N THR A 99 0.39 4.36 -6.66
CA THR A 99 -1.06 4.43 -6.94
C THR A 99 -1.92 3.60 -5.99
N VAL A 100 -1.30 2.75 -5.16
CA VAL A 100 -2.01 1.86 -4.23
C VAL A 100 -2.91 2.64 -3.26
N LEU A 101 -2.36 3.63 -2.57
CA LEU A 101 -3.14 4.48 -1.65
C LEU A 101 -4.15 5.38 -2.38
N ALA A 102 -3.86 5.78 -3.62
CA ALA A 102 -4.83 6.52 -4.42
C ALA A 102 -6.05 5.66 -4.78
N SER A 103 -5.85 4.38 -5.12
CA SER A 103 -6.94 3.42 -5.35
C SER A 103 -7.87 3.29 -4.14
N LEU A 104 -7.28 3.22 -2.93
CA LEU A 104 -8.03 3.20 -1.67
C LEU A 104 -8.84 4.50 -1.46
N LYS A 105 -8.21 5.65 -1.66
CA LYS A 105 -8.85 6.97 -1.53
C LYS A 105 -10.02 7.18 -2.50
N GLU A 106 -9.92 6.61 -3.69
CA GLU A 106 -10.96 6.65 -4.72
C GLU A 106 -12.07 5.61 -4.51
N GLY A 107 -12.00 4.77 -3.47
CA GLY A 107 -12.96 3.71 -3.17
C GLY A 107 -12.96 2.56 -4.18
N LYS A 108 -11.88 2.39 -4.95
CA LYS A 108 -11.69 1.28 -5.88
C LYS A 108 -11.29 -0.01 -5.16
N SER A 109 -10.65 0.12 -4.00
CA SER A 109 -10.31 -0.97 -3.09
C SER A 109 -10.86 -0.68 -1.69
N ASP A 110 -11.08 -1.74 -0.92
CA ASP A 110 -11.56 -1.68 0.45
C ASP A 110 -10.40 -1.52 1.44
N ILE A 111 -9.27 -2.15 1.13
CA ILE A 111 -8.01 -2.05 1.87
C ILE A 111 -6.84 -1.95 0.91
N ALA A 112 -5.71 -1.46 1.41
CA ALA A 112 -4.44 -1.49 0.71
C ALA A 112 -3.37 -2.16 1.58
N ILE A 113 -2.70 -3.16 1.02
CA ILE A 113 -1.60 -3.89 1.65
C ILE A 113 -0.49 -4.06 0.61
N SER A 114 0.71 -3.61 0.92
CA SER A 114 1.87 -3.65 0.03
C SER A 114 3.11 -3.20 0.79
N ALA A 115 3.43 -3.89 1.88
CA ALA A 115 4.50 -3.51 2.79
C ALA A 115 4.44 -2.00 3.16
N ILE A 116 3.23 -1.47 3.40
CA ILE A 116 2.98 -0.03 3.55
C ILE A 116 3.32 0.42 4.96
N SER A 117 4.27 1.34 5.10
CA SER A 117 4.58 2.00 6.37
C SER A 117 3.49 3.00 6.75
N ALA A 118 3.03 2.94 8.01
CA ALA A 118 1.98 3.81 8.56
C ALA A 118 2.55 5.16 9.02
N THR A 119 3.13 5.95 8.09
CA THR A 119 3.71 7.25 8.42
C THR A 119 2.65 8.25 8.93
N LYS A 120 3.08 9.24 9.72
CA LYS A 120 2.19 10.31 10.22
C LYS A 120 1.44 11.00 9.09
N GLU A 121 2.13 11.30 7.98
CA GLU A 121 1.51 11.93 6.80
C GLU A 121 0.41 11.05 6.20
N ARG A 122 0.66 9.74 6.06
CA ARG A 122 -0.34 8.80 5.55
C ARG A 122 -1.52 8.63 6.52
N GLN A 123 -1.26 8.62 7.84
CA GLN A 123 -2.29 8.55 8.87
C GLN A 123 -3.22 9.77 8.89
N GLU A 124 -2.83 10.92 8.36
CA GLU A 124 -3.74 12.07 8.19
C GLU A 124 -4.88 11.76 7.19
N GLN A 125 -4.61 10.93 6.19
CA GLN A 125 -5.52 10.64 5.08
C GLN A 125 -6.20 9.27 5.16
N PHE A 126 -5.60 8.32 5.88
CA PHE A 126 -6.04 6.92 5.99
C PHE A 126 -6.06 6.47 7.45
N ASN A 127 -6.87 5.45 7.75
CA ASN A 127 -6.71 4.65 8.95
C ASN A 127 -5.70 3.52 8.65
N PHE A 128 -5.04 3.04 9.70
CA PHE A 128 -4.11 1.91 9.59
C PHE A 128 -4.40 0.89 10.68
N THR A 129 -4.16 -0.37 10.38
CA THR A 129 -4.18 -1.43 11.39
C THR A 129 -3.02 -1.29 12.37
N ASP A 130 -2.98 -2.16 13.38
CA ASP A 130 -1.77 -2.44 14.11
C ASP A 130 -0.69 -2.94 13.15
N ASN A 131 0.58 -2.68 13.50
CA ASN A 131 1.71 -3.12 12.68
C ASN A 131 1.80 -4.65 12.68
N TYR A 132 2.08 -5.22 11.49
CA TYR A 132 2.23 -6.67 11.35
C TYR A 132 3.69 -7.10 11.11
N TYR A 133 4.55 -6.21 10.60
CA TYR A 133 5.97 -6.48 10.36
C TYR A 133 6.83 -5.22 10.47
N ASN A 134 8.12 -5.33 10.82
CA ASN A 134 8.99 -4.16 11.00
C ASN A 134 10.47 -4.47 10.66
N PRO A 135 10.84 -4.51 9.37
CA PRO A 135 12.23 -4.72 8.95
C PRO A 135 13.01 -3.39 8.91
N PRO A 136 14.32 -3.40 9.23
CA PRO A 136 15.16 -2.22 9.07
C PRO A 136 15.44 -1.91 7.61
N GLN A 137 15.73 -0.63 7.31
CA GLN A 137 16.19 -0.18 5.99
C GLN A 137 17.66 -0.55 5.78
N VAL A 138 18.00 -0.91 4.54
CA VAL A 138 19.37 -1.23 4.14
C VAL A 138 19.70 -0.66 2.76
N VAL A 139 20.98 -0.62 2.44
CA VAL A 139 21.50 -0.19 1.13
C VAL A 139 21.98 -1.42 0.36
N ILE A 140 21.48 -1.62 -0.86
CA ILE A 140 22.01 -2.61 -1.80
C ILE A 140 22.97 -1.90 -2.77
N ILE A 141 24.10 -2.56 -3.01
CA ILE A 141 25.11 -2.14 -3.98
C ILE A 141 25.55 -3.32 -4.85
N ASN A 142 26.21 -3.03 -5.97
CA ASN A 142 26.92 -4.07 -6.69
C ASN A 142 28.22 -4.44 -5.94
N LYS A 143 28.54 -5.73 -5.79
CA LYS A 143 29.72 -6.27 -5.08
C LYS A 143 31.05 -5.64 -5.56
N LYS A 144 31.16 -5.30 -6.85
CA LYS A 144 32.36 -4.64 -7.39
C LYS A 144 32.66 -3.28 -6.73
N ASN A 145 31.66 -2.69 -6.05
CA ASN A 145 31.77 -1.40 -5.37
C ASN A 145 31.89 -1.56 -3.83
N GLU A 146 32.04 -2.75 -3.28
CA GLU A 146 32.11 -3.04 -1.85
C GLU A 146 33.12 -2.13 -1.11
N ASN A 147 34.32 -2.03 -1.65
CA ASN A 147 35.38 -1.19 -1.07
C ASN A 147 35.24 0.31 -1.37
N LYS A 148 34.27 0.68 -2.24
CA LYS A 148 34.01 2.06 -2.63
C LYS A 148 32.89 2.68 -1.79
N PHE A 149 31.85 1.92 -1.49
CA PHE A 149 30.67 2.36 -0.74
C PHE A 149 30.67 1.74 0.66
N THR A 150 31.34 2.38 1.60
CA THR A 150 31.58 1.88 2.96
C THR A 150 30.90 2.72 4.05
N SER A 151 30.29 3.86 3.69
CA SER A 151 29.54 4.73 4.59
C SER A 151 28.57 5.60 3.79
N LEU A 152 27.65 6.28 4.49
CA LEU A 152 26.68 7.21 3.87
C LEU A 152 27.40 8.33 3.08
N GLU A 153 28.54 8.82 3.57
CA GLU A 153 29.32 9.88 2.93
C GLU A 153 29.88 9.45 1.57
N THR A 154 30.17 8.17 1.39
CA THR A 154 30.70 7.64 0.11
C THR A 154 29.65 7.57 -0.99
N LEU A 155 28.37 7.73 -0.62
CA LEU A 155 27.23 7.81 -1.54
C LEU A 155 26.91 9.26 -1.97
N LYS A 156 27.66 10.25 -1.48
CA LYS A 156 27.54 11.64 -1.94
C LYS A 156 27.75 11.74 -3.46
N ASP A 157 26.90 12.52 -4.12
CA ASP A 157 26.86 12.72 -5.59
C ASP A 157 26.60 11.43 -6.40
N LYS A 158 26.20 10.32 -5.75
CA LYS A 158 25.86 9.03 -6.37
C LYS A 158 24.38 8.95 -6.71
N ASN A 159 24.04 8.16 -7.73
CA ASN A 159 22.68 7.85 -8.08
C ASN A 159 22.17 6.76 -7.14
N VAL A 160 21.24 7.12 -6.25
CA VAL A 160 20.65 6.19 -5.28
C VAL A 160 19.17 5.98 -5.59
N GLY A 161 18.79 4.75 -5.89
CA GLY A 161 17.44 4.36 -6.23
C GLY A 161 16.56 4.21 -5.00
N ALA A 162 15.29 4.61 -5.14
CA ALA A 162 14.20 4.28 -4.22
C ALA A 162 12.91 4.07 -5.00
N GLN A 163 12.00 3.24 -4.49
CA GLN A 163 10.73 3.05 -5.14
C GLN A 163 9.89 4.33 -5.05
N LYS A 164 9.28 4.71 -6.17
CA LYS A 164 8.49 5.95 -6.26
C LYS A 164 7.29 5.93 -5.31
N GLY A 165 7.18 6.97 -4.47
CA GLY A 165 6.13 7.12 -3.46
C GLY A 165 6.37 6.33 -2.17
N SER A 166 7.52 5.66 -2.03
CA SER A 166 7.90 4.93 -0.81
C SER A 166 8.59 5.84 0.21
N ILE A 167 8.70 5.37 1.45
CA ILE A 167 9.47 6.06 2.50
C ILE A 167 10.97 6.06 2.20
N GLN A 168 11.47 5.14 1.38
CA GLN A 168 12.87 5.07 0.98
C GLN A 168 13.32 6.30 0.21
N GLU A 169 12.43 6.98 -0.53
CA GLU A 169 12.75 8.28 -1.13
C GLU A 169 13.15 9.30 -0.06
N ASP A 170 12.45 9.32 1.08
CA ASP A 170 12.75 10.23 2.19
C ASP A 170 13.99 9.79 2.98
N VAL A 171 14.21 8.48 3.12
CA VAL A 171 15.47 7.94 3.67
C VAL A 171 16.66 8.42 2.84
N VAL A 172 16.60 8.32 1.51
CA VAL A 172 17.66 8.84 0.63
C VAL A 172 17.87 10.34 0.83
N LYS A 173 16.79 11.14 0.78
CA LYS A 173 16.87 12.61 0.91
C LYS A 173 17.43 13.07 2.26
N THR A 174 17.05 12.38 3.35
CA THR A 174 17.35 12.83 4.70
C THR A 174 18.61 12.23 5.31
N GLN A 175 18.93 10.98 4.97
CA GLN A 175 20.05 10.25 5.56
C GLN A 175 21.28 10.17 4.63
N ILE A 176 21.09 10.13 3.29
CA ILE A 176 22.21 10.07 2.33
C ILE A 176 22.42 11.45 1.73
N LYS A 177 23.06 12.33 2.50
CA LYS A 177 23.24 13.73 2.10
C LYS A 177 23.91 13.86 0.73
N ASP A 178 23.38 14.77 -0.07
CA ASP A 178 23.87 15.11 -1.39
C ASP A 178 23.85 13.92 -2.39
N ALA A 179 23.19 12.79 -2.09
CA ALA A 179 22.92 11.76 -3.07
C ALA A 179 21.89 12.26 -4.11
N LYS A 180 21.99 11.74 -5.31
CA LYS A 180 21.00 11.98 -6.37
C LYS A 180 19.94 10.91 -6.29
N LEU A 181 18.77 11.24 -5.71
CA LEU A 181 17.63 10.33 -5.68
C LEU A 181 17.16 10.02 -7.10
N VAL A 182 17.01 8.74 -7.41
CA VAL A 182 16.39 8.23 -8.63
C VAL A 182 15.14 7.45 -8.25
N SER A 183 13.97 8.04 -8.50
CA SER A 183 12.67 7.42 -8.20
C SER A 183 12.28 6.45 -9.32
N ILE A 184 12.08 5.16 -8.99
CA ILE A 184 11.76 4.10 -9.95
C ILE A 184 10.46 3.42 -9.53
N GLU A 185 9.56 3.15 -10.48
CA GLU A 185 8.23 2.62 -10.17
C GLU A 185 8.25 1.18 -9.67
N LYS A 186 9.16 0.34 -10.18
CA LYS A 186 9.23 -1.09 -9.90
C LYS A 186 10.60 -1.49 -9.33
N VAL A 187 10.60 -2.21 -8.21
CA VAL A 187 11.85 -2.64 -7.54
C VAL A 187 12.72 -3.54 -8.41
N PRO A 188 12.20 -4.50 -9.19
CA PRO A 188 13.02 -5.28 -10.12
C PRO A 188 13.81 -4.42 -11.11
N ASN A 189 13.28 -3.27 -11.55
CA ASN A 189 14.00 -2.36 -12.43
C ASN A 189 15.17 -1.69 -11.71
N MET A 190 15.01 -1.33 -10.42
CA MET A 190 16.14 -0.81 -9.62
C MET A 190 17.25 -1.86 -9.49
N VAL A 191 16.89 -3.12 -9.27
CA VAL A 191 17.84 -4.24 -9.21
C VAL A 191 18.66 -4.33 -10.51
N ILE A 192 18.00 -4.27 -11.67
CA ILE A 192 18.65 -4.27 -12.99
C ILE A 192 19.60 -3.06 -13.13
N GLU A 193 19.16 -1.89 -12.68
CA GLU A 193 19.96 -0.67 -12.79
C GLU A 193 21.19 -0.66 -11.88
N VAL A 194 21.09 -1.24 -10.66
CA VAL A 194 22.26 -1.44 -9.77
C VAL A 194 23.22 -2.48 -10.38
N ASN A 195 22.70 -3.55 -10.96
CA ASN A 195 23.50 -4.58 -11.63
C ASN A 195 24.29 -4.00 -12.83
N SER A 196 23.63 -3.18 -13.64
CA SER A 196 24.25 -2.55 -14.82
C SER A 196 25.20 -1.40 -14.44
N GLY A 197 25.07 -0.82 -13.25
CA GLY A 197 25.80 0.34 -12.78
C GLY A 197 25.20 1.68 -13.20
N SER A 198 23.97 1.72 -13.70
CA SER A 198 23.19 2.96 -13.93
C SER A 198 22.81 3.60 -12.61
N LEU A 199 22.49 2.78 -11.58
CA LEU A 199 22.43 3.18 -10.18
C LEU A 199 23.71 2.74 -9.46
N ASP A 200 24.19 3.59 -8.56
CA ASP A 200 25.32 3.27 -7.67
C ASP A 200 24.85 2.40 -6.47
N ALA A 201 23.62 2.65 -6.00
CA ALA A 201 22.99 1.94 -4.86
C ALA A 201 21.47 2.04 -4.94
N MET A 202 20.76 1.26 -4.11
CA MET A 202 19.33 1.40 -3.86
C MET A 202 19.03 1.18 -2.38
N VAL A 203 17.94 1.78 -1.88
CA VAL A 203 17.45 1.62 -0.51
C VAL A 203 16.15 0.80 -0.54
N VAL A 204 16.10 -0.24 0.29
CA VAL A 204 14.92 -1.09 0.53
C VAL A 204 14.98 -1.64 1.96
N GLU A 205 13.94 -2.31 2.42
CA GLU A 205 13.97 -3.04 3.69
C GLU A 205 14.82 -4.32 3.58
N LYS A 206 15.39 -4.72 4.72
CA LYS A 206 16.34 -5.83 4.80
C LYS A 206 15.79 -7.15 4.26
N THR A 207 14.55 -7.49 4.60
CA THR A 207 13.92 -8.74 4.14
C THR A 207 13.80 -8.80 2.62
N ILE A 208 13.48 -7.67 1.99
CA ILE A 208 13.42 -7.53 0.53
C ILE A 208 14.82 -7.59 -0.06
N ALA A 209 15.78 -6.91 0.57
CA ALA A 209 17.17 -6.92 0.15
C ALA A 209 17.75 -8.34 0.15
N GLU A 210 17.48 -9.13 1.18
CA GLU A 210 17.91 -10.52 1.29
C GLU A 210 17.37 -11.36 0.13
N SER A 211 16.07 -11.23 -0.19
CA SER A 211 15.45 -11.93 -1.32
C SER A 211 16.10 -11.57 -2.67
N TYR A 212 16.31 -10.29 -2.94
CA TYR A 212 16.91 -9.87 -4.21
C TYR A 212 18.40 -10.18 -4.32
N VAL A 213 19.18 -10.03 -3.24
CA VAL A 213 20.62 -10.35 -3.23
C VAL A 213 20.87 -11.83 -3.46
N GLN A 214 20.01 -12.68 -2.92
CA GLN A 214 20.10 -14.14 -3.14
C GLN A 214 19.90 -14.52 -4.61
N GLN A 215 18.93 -13.89 -5.29
CA GLN A 215 18.63 -14.11 -6.70
C GLN A 215 19.62 -13.40 -7.63
N ASN A 216 20.40 -12.45 -7.15
CA ASN A 216 21.33 -11.62 -7.91
C ASN A 216 22.75 -11.68 -7.30
N PRO A 217 23.58 -12.69 -7.63
CA PRO A 217 24.88 -12.92 -7.02
C PRO A 217 25.86 -11.74 -7.11
N GLU A 218 25.65 -10.83 -8.05
CA GLU A 218 26.47 -9.62 -8.22
C GLU A 218 26.11 -8.51 -7.23
N LEU A 219 24.98 -8.63 -6.52
CA LEU A 219 24.53 -7.66 -5.52
C LEU A 219 24.91 -8.07 -4.11
N MET A 220 24.97 -7.10 -3.22
CA MET A 220 25.14 -7.29 -1.79
C MET A 220 24.46 -6.19 -0.99
N ILE A 221 24.12 -6.51 0.27
CA ILE A 221 23.75 -5.50 1.25
C ILE A 221 25.06 -4.86 1.72
N ALA A 222 25.17 -3.54 1.55
CA ALA A 222 26.33 -2.78 1.98
C ALA A 222 26.42 -2.71 3.51
N ASN A 223 27.62 -2.68 4.05
CA ASN A 223 27.83 -2.43 5.48
C ASN A 223 27.71 -0.92 5.78
N ILE A 224 26.52 -0.38 5.59
CA ILE A 224 26.16 1.03 5.79
C ILE A 224 24.95 1.08 6.70
N ASP A 225 25.08 1.72 7.86
CA ASP A 225 23.98 1.83 8.81
C ASP A 225 23.04 2.98 8.44
N LEU A 226 21.77 2.67 8.26
CA LEU A 226 20.66 3.63 8.19
C LEU A 226 20.01 3.72 9.57
N LYS A 227 19.60 4.92 9.96
CA LYS A 227 18.89 5.13 11.23
C LYS A 227 17.45 4.63 11.09
N ALA A 228 17.04 3.78 12.01
CA ALA A 228 15.63 3.36 12.11
C ALA A 228 14.72 4.56 12.42
N ASN A 229 13.52 4.55 11.83
CA ASN A 229 12.45 5.47 12.13
C ASN A 229 11.27 4.70 12.74
N GLU A 230 10.60 5.28 13.73
CA GLU A 230 9.45 4.64 14.40
C GLU A 230 8.28 4.35 13.44
N ASP A 231 8.20 5.10 12.33
CA ASP A 231 7.10 5.04 11.36
C ASP A 231 7.39 4.06 10.18
N GLU A 232 8.37 3.16 10.27
CA GLU A 232 8.77 2.25 9.18
C GLU A 232 7.99 0.93 9.15
N ALA A 233 7.33 0.57 10.25
CA ALA A 233 6.61 -0.70 10.35
C ALA A 233 5.43 -0.79 9.38
N PHE A 234 5.22 -2.00 8.84
CA PHE A 234 4.16 -2.30 7.89
C PHE A 234 2.80 -2.43 8.56
N ALA A 235 1.79 -1.81 7.97
CA ALA A 235 0.40 -1.92 8.38
C ALA A 235 -0.54 -1.90 7.15
N ILE A 236 -1.76 -2.38 7.33
CA ILE A 236 -2.79 -2.34 6.30
C ILE A 236 -3.48 -0.98 6.35
N ALA A 237 -3.57 -0.30 5.21
CA ALA A 237 -4.29 0.96 5.10
C ALA A 237 -5.78 0.73 4.79
N LEU A 238 -6.63 1.55 5.43
CA LEU A 238 -8.08 1.56 5.27
C LEU A 238 -8.56 2.99 4.98
N PRO A 239 -9.76 3.16 4.38
CA PRO A 239 -10.38 4.47 4.24
C PRO A 239 -10.45 5.20 5.60
N LYS A 240 -10.30 6.54 5.57
CA LYS A 240 -10.33 7.36 6.80
C LYS A 240 -11.66 7.29 7.51
N ASP A 241 -12.75 7.22 6.76
CA ASP A 241 -14.12 7.23 7.29
C ASP A 241 -14.81 5.88 7.11
N GLY A 242 -15.58 5.45 8.12
CA GLY A 242 -16.43 4.25 8.06
C GLY A 242 -15.71 2.92 8.19
N SER A 243 -14.39 2.91 8.39
CA SER A 243 -13.57 1.69 8.46
C SER A 243 -13.32 1.16 9.89
N ASP A 244 -13.73 1.85 10.94
CA ASP A 244 -13.38 1.54 12.33
C ASP A 244 -13.67 0.09 12.73
N LYS A 245 -14.83 -0.44 12.32
CA LYS A 245 -15.19 -1.83 12.63
C LYS A 245 -14.36 -2.83 11.83
N LEU A 246 -14.08 -2.54 10.57
CA LEU A 246 -13.20 -3.37 9.74
C LEU A 246 -11.79 -3.38 10.33
N GLN A 247 -11.25 -2.22 10.67
CA GLN A 247 -9.95 -2.07 11.32
C GLN A 247 -9.87 -2.89 12.62
N ALA A 248 -10.88 -2.79 13.49
CA ALA A 248 -10.92 -3.52 14.74
C ALA A 248 -10.96 -5.05 14.55
N GLU A 249 -11.69 -5.56 13.53
CA GLU A 249 -11.68 -6.99 13.21
C GLU A 249 -10.34 -7.43 12.62
N ILE A 250 -9.76 -6.65 11.71
CA ILE A 250 -8.43 -6.97 11.15
C ILE A 250 -7.36 -6.96 12.24
N ASN A 251 -7.38 -6.00 13.17
CA ASN A 251 -6.40 -5.95 14.28
C ASN A 251 -6.48 -7.20 15.18
N LYS A 252 -7.69 -7.73 15.44
CA LYS A 252 -7.82 -8.99 16.18
C LYS A 252 -7.16 -10.15 15.44
N ILE A 253 -7.31 -10.19 14.12
CA ILE A 253 -6.71 -11.22 13.27
C ILE A 253 -5.18 -11.09 13.27
N ILE A 254 -4.66 -9.88 13.02
CA ILE A 254 -3.22 -9.59 13.05
C ILE A 254 -2.62 -9.98 14.41
N LYS A 255 -3.25 -9.54 15.50
CA LYS A 255 -2.77 -9.88 16.85
C LYS A 255 -2.69 -11.40 17.06
N LYS A 256 -3.73 -12.13 16.68
CA LYS A 256 -3.76 -13.60 16.79
C LYS A 256 -2.62 -14.24 15.97
N LEU A 257 -2.45 -13.81 14.71
CA LEU A 257 -1.42 -14.37 13.83
C LEU A 257 0.00 -14.04 14.33
N ASN A 258 0.22 -12.85 14.88
CA ASN A 258 1.48 -12.48 15.53
C ASN A 258 1.75 -13.31 16.78
N ASP A 259 0.77 -13.48 17.67
CA ASP A 259 0.89 -14.30 18.88
C ASP A 259 1.20 -15.78 18.55
N GLU A 260 0.76 -16.27 17.39
CA GLU A 260 1.01 -17.62 16.87
C GLU A 260 2.28 -17.72 16.01
N GLY A 261 3.01 -16.63 15.75
CA GLY A 261 4.20 -16.59 14.89
C GLY A 261 3.90 -16.83 13.39
N LYS A 262 2.63 -16.71 12.99
CA LYS A 262 2.18 -17.02 11.62
C LYS A 262 2.65 -16.02 10.58
N ILE A 263 2.79 -14.76 10.93
CA ILE A 263 3.26 -13.75 9.98
C ILE A 263 4.73 -14.00 9.61
N ASP A 264 5.58 -14.33 10.59
CA ASP A 264 6.98 -14.71 10.32
C ASP A 264 7.05 -16.00 9.49
N GLU A 265 6.15 -16.98 9.75
CA GLU A 265 6.04 -18.19 8.94
C GLU A 265 5.66 -17.87 7.49
N TYR A 266 4.70 -16.96 7.24
CA TYR A 266 4.35 -16.51 5.89
C TYR A 266 5.54 -15.86 5.18
N VAL A 267 6.27 -14.97 5.87
CA VAL A 267 7.46 -14.32 5.31
C VAL A 267 8.51 -15.35 4.92
N GLN A 268 8.80 -16.31 5.79
CA GLN A 268 9.79 -17.36 5.50
C GLN A 268 9.37 -18.25 4.34
N GLN A 269 8.11 -18.73 4.32
CA GLN A 269 7.59 -19.60 3.24
C GLN A 269 7.64 -18.90 1.88
N ASN A 270 7.27 -17.62 1.84
CA ASN A 270 7.29 -16.84 0.61
C ASN A 270 8.70 -16.41 0.20
N HIS A 271 9.63 -16.29 1.12
CA HIS A 271 11.06 -16.14 0.79
C HIS A 271 11.58 -17.38 0.05
N GLU A 272 11.33 -18.57 0.58
CA GLU A 272 11.68 -19.83 -0.08
C GLU A 272 10.99 -20.01 -1.44
N LEU A 273 9.73 -19.53 -1.56
CA LEU A 273 9.00 -19.57 -2.84
C LEU A 273 9.62 -18.62 -3.88
N ALA A 274 10.00 -17.41 -3.46
CA ALA A 274 10.66 -16.43 -4.34
C ALA A 274 12.02 -16.94 -4.85
N GLU A 275 12.78 -17.66 -4.02
CA GLU A 275 14.02 -18.31 -4.43
C GLU A 275 13.81 -19.34 -5.54
N LYS A 276 12.87 -20.27 -5.33
CA LYS A 276 12.55 -21.31 -6.31
C LYS A 276 12.05 -20.73 -7.63
N SER A 277 11.30 -19.63 -7.58
CA SER A 277 10.77 -18.96 -8.77
C SER A 277 11.85 -18.29 -9.63
N ALA A 278 13.01 -18.00 -9.06
CA ALA A 278 14.14 -17.40 -9.79
C ALA A 278 15.02 -18.46 -10.50
N GLU A 279 14.87 -19.74 -10.13
CA GLU A 279 15.62 -20.86 -10.72
C GLU A 279 14.91 -21.46 -11.95
N GLU A 280 13.61 -21.18 -12.15
CA GLU A 280 12.80 -21.61 -13.31
C GLU A 280 12.84 -20.60 -14.46
#